data_bc5d16107a17b98d6201d1ac970199f6
#
_entry.id   bc5d16107a17b98d6201d1ac970199f6
#
_cell.length_a   1.000
_cell.length_b   1.000
_cell.length_c   1.000
_cell.angle_alpha   90.00
_cell.angle_beta   90.00
_cell.angle_gamma   90.00
#
_symmetry.space_group_name_H-M   'P 1'
#
loop_
_entity.id
_entity.type
_entity.pdbx_description
1 polymer ?
#
loop_
_entity_poly.entity_id
_entity_poly.type
_entity_poly.pdbx_seq_one_letter_code
_entity_poly.pdbx_strand_id
1 'polypeptide(L)'
;MNLKILPLVQLQCLRLILLFTLIFGLMLSLDDGSSIAAQKVGKPGFIDPVNADITSNQLQVVEPPVTGLTSTLSDEVKELPTELIRWSTYWQLCWQPYPEAKEYELQAVLMEGKSPKLRRQSDRCFRIQAASNENQKSLGLLNRELILLTHKIQLGYRVRAVLDDNHVSQWSEVMAVGATNVT
;
A
#
# COMPACT_ATOMS: atom_id res chain seq x y z
N MET A 1 33.14 31.83 -28.73
CA MET A 1 32.23 30.93 -27.98
C MET A 1 32.89 29.57 -27.85
N ASN A 2 33.21 29.16 -26.64
CA ASN A 2 34.14 28.06 -26.36
C ASN A 2 33.47 26.68 -26.38
N LEU A 3 33.88 25.85 -27.31
CA LEU A 3 33.43 24.48 -27.58
C LEU A 3 34.19 23.44 -26.70
N LYS A 4 34.38 23.69 -25.39
CA LYS A 4 35.16 22.78 -24.52
C LYS A 4 34.36 22.04 -23.45
N ILE A 5 33.02 22.12 -23.45
CA ILE A 5 32.20 21.46 -22.41
C ILE A 5 31.64 20.10 -22.88
N LEU A 6 31.73 19.75 -24.15
CA LEU A 6 31.16 18.53 -24.72
C LEU A 6 31.79 17.21 -24.26
N PRO A 7 33.10 17.08 -23.97
CA PRO A 7 33.65 15.76 -23.60
C PRO A 7 33.31 15.28 -22.19
N LEU A 8 32.99 16.17 -21.24
CA LEU A 8 32.76 15.78 -19.87
C LEU A 8 31.36 15.13 -19.66
N VAL A 9 30.36 15.62 -20.37
CA VAL A 9 28.99 15.10 -20.32
C VAL A 9 28.90 13.73 -21.01
N GLN A 10 29.59 13.53 -22.12
CA GLN A 10 29.64 12.22 -22.80
C GLN A 10 30.32 11.15 -21.95
N LEU A 11 31.36 11.51 -21.20
CA LEU A 11 32.06 10.58 -20.31
C LEU A 11 31.19 10.14 -19.11
N GLN A 12 30.35 11.03 -18.60
CA GLN A 12 29.40 10.75 -17.52
C GLN A 12 28.26 9.84 -18.00
N CYS A 13 27.71 10.05 -19.19
CA CYS A 13 26.68 9.18 -19.75
C CYS A 13 27.20 7.77 -20.04
N LEU A 14 28.44 7.63 -20.53
CA LEU A 14 29.04 6.33 -20.80
C LEU A 14 29.28 5.52 -19.50
N ARG A 15 29.66 6.18 -18.40
CA ARG A 15 29.81 5.55 -17.09
C ARG A 15 28.48 5.07 -16.50
N LEU A 16 27.41 5.84 -16.68
CA LEU A 16 26.06 5.45 -16.24
C LEU A 16 25.54 4.23 -17.00
N ILE A 17 25.74 4.17 -18.31
CA ILE A 17 25.32 3.03 -19.14
C ILE A 17 26.08 1.76 -18.75
N LEU A 18 27.41 1.85 -18.52
CA LEU A 18 28.22 0.72 -18.07
C LEU A 18 27.81 0.20 -16.68
N LEU A 19 27.44 1.09 -15.75
CA LEU A 19 26.93 0.70 -14.42
C LEU A 19 25.57 -0.01 -14.53
N PHE A 20 24.67 0.45 -15.39
CA PHE A 20 23.36 -0.17 -15.60
C PHE A 20 23.48 -1.57 -16.22
N THR A 21 24.37 -1.78 -17.18
CA THR A 21 24.59 -3.12 -17.79
C THR A 21 25.21 -4.11 -16.80
N LEU A 22 26.06 -3.66 -15.89
CA LEU A 22 26.68 -4.52 -14.88
C LEU A 22 25.66 -4.96 -13.80
N ILE A 23 24.75 -4.08 -13.40
CA ILE A 23 23.68 -4.39 -12.43
C ILE A 23 22.63 -5.32 -13.06
N PHE A 24 22.28 -5.13 -14.33
CA PHE A 24 21.32 -5.97 -15.03
C PHE A 24 21.86 -7.36 -15.32
N GLY A 25 23.17 -7.49 -15.59
CA GLY A 25 23.83 -8.79 -15.78
C GLY A 25 23.91 -9.64 -14.51
N LEU A 26 23.95 -9.04 -13.33
CA LEU A 26 23.98 -9.76 -12.05
C LEU A 26 22.62 -10.31 -11.61
N MET A 27 21.51 -9.75 -12.11
CA MET A 27 20.15 -10.18 -11.75
C MET A 27 19.65 -11.38 -12.56
N LEU A 28 20.32 -11.76 -13.66
CA LEU A 28 19.94 -12.90 -14.51
C LEU A 28 20.60 -14.23 -14.12
N SER A 29 21.38 -14.29 -13.04
CA SER A 29 22.15 -15.49 -12.66
C SER A 29 21.59 -16.24 -11.43
N LEU A 30 20.36 -15.96 -10.97
CA LEU A 30 19.80 -16.56 -9.75
C LEU A 30 18.52 -17.37 -9.96
N ASP A 31 18.32 -17.95 -11.14
CA ASP A 31 17.24 -18.91 -11.36
C ASP A 31 17.81 -20.26 -11.79
N ASP A 32 18.18 -21.10 -10.80
CA ASP A 32 18.26 -22.56 -10.96
C ASP A 32 18.03 -23.23 -9.62
N GLY A 33 16.87 -23.86 -9.44
CA GLY A 33 16.59 -24.65 -8.24
C GLY A 33 15.14 -25.12 -8.07
N SER A 34 14.45 -25.56 -9.14
CA SER A 34 13.18 -26.28 -8.98
C SER A 34 13.42 -27.77 -8.84
N SER A 35 13.46 -28.25 -7.61
CA SER A 35 13.48 -29.68 -7.29
C SER A 35 12.05 -30.24 -7.32
N ILE A 36 11.73 -31.02 -8.35
CA ILE A 36 10.47 -31.76 -8.47
C ILE A 36 10.57 -32.99 -7.57
N ALA A 37 9.86 -32.98 -6.44
CA ALA A 37 9.72 -34.17 -5.58
C ALA A 37 8.69 -35.14 -6.19
N ALA A 38 9.15 -36.32 -6.56
CA ALA A 38 8.36 -37.41 -7.09
C ALA A 38 7.33 -37.91 -6.07
N GLN A 39 6.06 -37.93 -6.46
CA GLN A 39 4.95 -38.48 -5.69
C GLN A 39 4.96 -40.01 -5.74
N LYS A 40 5.22 -40.63 -4.59
CA LYS A 40 5.26 -42.10 -4.43
C LYS A 40 3.82 -42.62 -4.33
N VAL A 41 3.40 -43.38 -5.32
CA VAL A 41 2.12 -44.12 -5.32
C VAL A 41 2.16 -45.20 -4.24
N GLY A 42 1.35 -45.06 -3.22
CA GLY A 42 1.15 -46.01 -2.13
C GLY A 42 -0.02 -46.95 -2.45
N LYS A 43 0.20 -48.25 -2.19
CA LYS A 43 -0.71 -49.40 -2.36
C LYS A 43 -2.06 -49.22 -1.60
N PRO A 44 -3.16 -49.83 -2.08
CA PRO A 44 -4.42 -49.86 -1.36
C PRO A 44 -4.34 -50.83 -0.17
N GLY A 45 -4.48 -50.31 1.04
CA GLY A 45 -4.52 -51.03 2.31
C GLY A 45 -5.81 -50.77 3.04
N PHE A 46 -6.55 -51.87 3.20
CA PHE A 46 -7.43 -52.24 4.31
C PHE A 46 -8.27 -51.15 4.97
N ILE A 47 -9.60 -51.30 4.85
CA ILE A 47 -10.60 -50.46 5.51
C ILE A 47 -10.82 -51.01 6.90
N ASP A 48 -10.35 -50.33 7.93
CA ASP A 48 -10.77 -50.52 9.32
C ASP A 48 -12.02 -49.70 9.62
N PRO A 49 -12.95 -50.22 10.48
CA PRO A 49 -14.25 -49.59 10.68
C PRO A 49 -14.13 -48.36 11.57
N VAL A 50 -14.59 -47.29 10.99
CA VAL A 50 -15.29 -46.14 11.58
C VAL A 50 -15.12 -45.94 13.08
N ASN A 51 -14.12 -45.21 13.48
CA ASN A 51 -14.21 -44.39 14.65
C ASN A 51 -14.73 -43.01 14.18
N ALA A 52 -16.03 -42.78 14.37
CA ALA A 52 -16.67 -41.50 14.15
C ALA A 52 -16.21 -40.55 15.27
N ASP A 53 -14.98 -40.07 15.12
CA ASP A 53 -14.52 -38.89 15.84
C ASP A 53 -15.32 -37.72 15.29
N ILE A 54 -16.35 -37.34 15.99
CA ILE A 54 -17.12 -36.12 15.78
C ILE A 54 -16.12 -34.99 16.05
N THR A 55 -15.32 -34.69 15.04
CA THR A 55 -14.53 -33.46 15.00
C THR A 55 -15.55 -32.34 15.11
N SER A 56 -15.65 -31.75 16.29
CA SER A 56 -16.41 -30.55 16.54
C SER A 56 -15.91 -29.51 15.53
N ASN A 57 -16.64 -29.35 14.43
CA ASN A 57 -16.51 -28.18 13.58
C ASN A 57 -16.84 -26.99 14.49
N GLN A 58 -15.81 -26.45 15.15
CA GLN A 58 -15.89 -25.11 15.72
C GLN A 58 -16.23 -24.23 14.54
N LEU A 59 -17.47 -23.81 14.45
CA LEU A 59 -17.89 -22.70 13.58
C LEU A 59 -17.00 -21.54 13.95
N GLN A 60 -15.96 -21.35 13.16
CA GLN A 60 -15.07 -20.21 13.31
C GLN A 60 -15.93 -18.98 13.05
N VAL A 61 -16.31 -18.29 14.13
CA VAL A 61 -17.07 -17.03 14.02
C VAL A 61 -16.20 -16.07 13.23
N VAL A 62 -16.62 -15.82 12.00
CA VAL A 62 -15.93 -14.87 11.12
C VAL A 62 -16.45 -13.49 11.46
N GLU A 63 -15.62 -12.69 12.10
CA GLU A 63 -15.95 -11.31 12.45
C GLU A 63 -16.21 -10.47 11.18
N PRO A 64 -17.30 -9.69 11.13
CA PRO A 64 -17.64 -8.88 9.97
C PRO A 64 -16.55 -7.81 9.69
N PRO A 65 -16.51 -7.25 8.48
CA PRO A 65 -15.56 -6.19 8.14
C PRO A 65 -15.89 -4.86 8.82
N VAL A 66 -14.89 -4.01 8.98
CA VAL A 66 -15.08 -2.60 9.35
C VAL A 66 -15.84 -1.88 8.25
N THR A 67 -16.81 -1.05 8.63
CA THR A 67 -17.71 -0.33 7.72
C THR A 67 -17.62 1.19 7.88
N GLY A 68 -18.37 1.92 7.06
CA GLY A 68 -18.49 3.38 7.14
C GLY A 68 -17.17 4.11 6.85
N LEU A 69 -16.35 3.57 5.95
CA LEU A 69 -15.14 4.24 5.51
C LEU A 69 -15.53 5.52 4.74
N THR A 70 -14.92 6.62 5.16
CA THR A 70 -15.06 7.93 4.52
C THR A 70 -13.70 8.51 4.23
N SER A 71 -13.59 9.32 3.19
CA SER A 71 -12.35 9.96 2.84
C SER A 71 -12.58 11.44 2.52
N THR A 72 -11.75 12.30 3.10
CA THR A 72 -11.79 13.75 2.86
C THR A 72 -10.40 14.25 2.51
N LEU A 73 -10.35 15.29 1.67
CA LEU A 73 -9.11 16.00 1.36
C LEU A 73 -9.15 17.37 2.06
N SER A 74 -8.01 17.76 2.61
CA SER A 74 -7.80 19.09 3.20
C SER A 74 -6.47 19.67 2.76
N ASP A 75 -6.45 20.97 2.44
CA ASP A 75 -5.24 21.67 2.07
C ASP A 75 -4.75 22.55 3.22
N GLU A 76 -3.47 22.56 3.44
CA GLU A 76 -2.77 23.49 4.31
C GLU A 76 -1.84 24.34 3.46
N VAL A 77 -1.97 25.66 3.55
CA VAL A 77 -1.14 26.62 2.82
C VAL A 77 -0.44 27.52 3.81
N LYS A 78 0.87 27.61 3.70
CA LYS A 78 1.71 28.51 4.48
C LYS A 78 2.37 29.52 3.56
N GLU A 79 2.12 30.81 3.79
CA GLU A 79 2.84 31.88 3.10
C GLU A 79 4.28 31.96 3.62
N LEU A 80 5.20 32.14 2.69
CA LEU A 80 6.63 32.31 2.93
C LEU A 80 7.08 33.68 2.43
N PRO A 81 8.27 34.16 2.85
CA PRO A 81 8.87 35.36 2.26
C PRO A 81 9.02 35.24 0.73
N THR A 82 9.13 36.36 0.06
CA THR A 82 9.43 36.46 -1.39
C THR A 82 8.32 35.90 -2.30
N GLU A 83 7.06 36.13 -1.96
CA GLU A 83 5.89 35.71 -2.74
C GLU A 83 5.85 34.19 -3.01
N LEU A 84 6.38 33.41 -2.07
CA LEU A 84 6.31 31.95 -2.09
C LEU A 84 5.20 31.43 -1.19
N ILE A 85 4.68 30.28 -1.55
CA ILE A 85 3.81 29.46 -0.68
C ILE A 85 4.38 28.06 -0.56
N ARG A 86 4.23 27.47 0.62
CA ARG A 86 4.35 26.02 0.83
C ARG A 86 2.97 25.49 1.10
N TRP A 87 2.57 24.48 0.34
CA TRP A 87 1.27 23.84 0.52
C TRP A 87 1.42 22.33 0.70
N SER A 88 0.46 21.74 1.37
CA SER A 88 0.34 20.31 1.55
C SER A 88 -1.14 19.93 1.48
N THR A 89 -1.46 18.87 0.74
CA THR A 89 -2.78 18.25 0.72
C THR A 89 -2.72 16.97 1.54
N TYR A 90 -3.64 16.83 2.45
CA TYR A 90 -3.78 15.65 3.28
C TYR A 90 -5.05 14.90 2.92
N TRP A 91 -4.93 13.60 2.87
CA TRP A 91 -6.05 12.68 2.80
C TRP A 91 -6.32 12.15 4.20
N GLN A 92 -7.54 12.34 4.69
CA GLN A 92 -7.99 11.80 5.96
C GLN A 92 -8.99 10.69 5.69
N LEU A 93 -8.63 9.48 6.08
CA LEU A 93 -9.45 8.29 6.02
C LEU A 93 -10.01 8.01 7.41
N CYS A 94 -11.35 7.94 7.55
CA CYS A 94 -12.02 7.62 8.80
C CYS A 94 -12.97 6.44 8.59
N TRP A 95 -13.34 5.76 9.68
CA TRP A 95 -14.28 4.64 9.68
C TRP A 95 -15.16 4.64 10.92
N GLN A 96 -16.25 3.87 10.89
CA GLN A 96 -17.12 3.71 12.05
C GLN A 96 -16.44 2.89 13.16
N PRO A 97 -16.79 3.15 14.44
CA PRO A 97 -16.29 2.36 15.55
C PRO A 97 -16.71 0.90 15.36
N TYR A 98 -15.76 0.00 15.57
CA TYR A 98 -16.04 -1.44 15.58
C TYR A 98 -16.21 -1.90 17.04
N PRO A 99 -17.24 -2.66 17.38
CA PRO A 99 -17.45 -3.15 18.74
C PRO A 99 -16.22 -3.89 19.27
N GLU A 100 -15.85 -3.62 20.51
CA GLU A 100 -14.75 -4.26 21.22
C GLU A 100 -13.34 -4.11 20.57
N ALA A 101 -13.23 -3.32 19.51
CA ALA A 101 -11.92 -3.08 18.91
C ALA A 101 -10.99 -2.33 19.87
N LYS A 102 -9.81 -2.89 20.12
CA LYS A 102 -8.72 -2.24 20.86
C LYS A 102 -7.90 -1.35 19.95
N GLU A 103 -7.68 -1.82 18.72
CA GLU A 103 -6.88 -1.15 17.70
C GLU A 103 -7.44 -1.44 16.31
N TYR A 104 -6.88 -0.77 15.33
CA TYR A 104 -7.16 -1.00 13.92
C TYR A 104 -5.84 -1.23 13.17
N GLU A 105 -5.88 -2.14 12.22
CA GLU A 105 -4.81 -2.35 11.26
C GLU A 105 -5.19 -1.78 9.90
N LEU A 106 -4.30 -0.96 9.35
CA LEU A 106 -4.42 -0.40 8.01
C LEU A 106 -3.39 -1.04 7.09
N GLN A 107 -3.83 -1.33 5.88
CA GLN A 107 -2.97 -1.85 4.83
C GLN A 107 -3.13 -1.04 3.54
N ALA A 108 -2.02 -0.57 3.00
CA ALA A 108 -2.01 0.04 1.68
C ALA A 108 -2.21 -1.04 0.60
N VAL A 109 -3.01 -0.68 -0.40
CA VAL A 109 -3.27 -1.51 -1.59
C VAL A 109 -2.83 -0.70 -2.80
N LEU A 110 -1.87 -1.21 -3.53
CA LEU A 110 -1.30 -0.61 -4.74
C LEU A 110 -1.78 -1.38 -5.97
N MET A 111 -1.58 -0.85 -7.15
CA MET A 111 -1.86 -1.59 -8.40
C MET A 111 -1.10 -2.92 -8.47
N GLU A 112 0.11 -2.97 -7.92
CA GLU A 112 0.98 -4.16 -7.89
C GLU A 112 0.56 -5.17 -6.82
N GLY A 113 -0.36 -4.80 -5.92
CA GLY A 113 -0.85 -5.68 -4.86
C GLY A 113 -0.91 -5.04 -3.48
N LYS A 114 -1.04 -5.88 -2.48
CA LYS A 114 -1.17 -5.46 -1.08
C LYS A 114 0.19 -5.26 -0.44
N SER A 115 0.40 -4.13 0.22
CA SER A 115 1.61 -3.90 1.00
C SER A 115 1.79 -4.97 2.10
N PRO A 116 2.98 -5.53 2.28
CA PRO A 116 3.25 -6.43 3.41
C PRO A 116 3.29 -5.70 4.76
N LYS A 117 3.42 -4.37 4.75
CA LYS A 117 3.47 -3.55 5.97
C LYS A 117 2.06 -3.20 6.43
N LEU A 118 1.77 -3.51 7.70
CA LEU A 118 0.56 -3.10 8.39
C LEU A 118 0.89 -1.94 9.33
N ARG A 119 -0.01 -0.97 9.39
CA ARG A 119 0.04 0.09 10.39
C ARG A 119 -1.03 -0.15 11.44
N ARG A 120 -0.65 -0.21 12.72
CA ARG A 120 -1.57 -0.29 13.85
C ARG A 120 -1.78 1.08 14.48
N GLN A 121 -3.02 1.35 14.90
CA GLN A 121 -3.40 2.56 15.62
C GLN A 121 -4.72 2.35 16.38
N SER A 122 -4.93 3.08 17.47
CA SER A 122 -6.19 3.09 18.22
C SER A 122 -7.22 4.06 17.64
N ASP A 123 -6.77 5.10 16.94
CA ASP A 123 -7.63 6.12 16.35
C ASP A 123 -8.41 5.58 15.16
N ARG A 124 -9.64 6.09 14.99
CA ARG A 124 -10.53 5.77 13.87
C ARG A 124 -10.34 6.64 12.63
N CYS A 125 -9.35 7.50 12.66
CA CYS A 125 -8.98 8.34 11.53
C CYS A 125 -7.49 8.27 11.29
N PHE A 126 -7.12 8.18 10.03
CA PHE A 126 -5.75 8.14 9.57
C PHE A 126 -5.50 9.28 8.59
N ARG A 127 -4.50 10.10 8.88
CA ARG A 127 -4.14 11.24 8.04
C ARG A 127 -2.86 10.94 7.27
N ILE A 128 -2.90 11.13 5.96
CA ILE A 128 -1.80 10.89 5.04
C ILE A 128 -1.53 12.15 4.23
N GLN A 129 -0.27 12.55 4.11
CA GLN A 129 0.10 13.60 3.18
C GLN A 129 0.06 13.02 1.75
N ALA A 130 -0.92 13.48 0.96
CA ALA A 130 -1.12 13.02 -0.40
C ALA A 130 -0.29 13.79 -1.41
N ALA A 131 -0.07 15.09 -1.17
CA ALA A 131 0.72 15.96 -2.03
C ALA A 131 1.34 17.10 -1.23
N SER A 132 2.46 17.63 -1.69
CA SER A 132 3.03 18.89 -1.17
C SER A 132 3.96 19.53 -2.19
N ASN A 133 4.08 20.85 -2.13
CA ASN A 133 5.01 21.59 -2.97
C ASN A 133 5.33 22.96 -2.35
N GLU A 134 6.37 23.59 -2.87
CA GLU A 134 6.71 24.99 -2.61
C GLU A 134 6.89 25.69 -3.95
N ASN A 135 6.15 26.77 -4.16
CA ASN A 135 6.16 27.50 -5.42
C ASN A 135 5.72 28.95 -5.24
N GLN A 136 5.76 29.75 -6.32
CA GLN A 136 5.26 31.11 -6.31
C GLN A 136 3.77 31.16 -5.98
N LYS A 137 3.35 32.10 -5.16
CA LYS A 137 1.95 32.32 -4.72
C LYS A 137 0.99 32.47 -5.90
N SER A 138 1.46 33.11 -6.97
CA SER A 138 0.68 33.31 -8.20
C SER A 138 0.30 32.01 -8.92
N LEU A 139 1.00 30.91 -8.66
CA LEU A 139 0.75 29.59 -9.26
C LEU A 139 -0.23 28.73 -8.44
N GLY A 140 -0.67 29.21 -7.27
CA GLY A 140 -1.58 28.47 -6.40
C GLY A 140 -1.04 27.09 -6.00
N LEU A 141 -1.90 26.09 -5.97
CA LEU A 141 -1.54 24.71 -5.63
C LEU A 141 -1.05 23.96 -6.89
N LEU A 142 0.12 24.36 -7.38
CA LEU A 142 0.69 23.86 -8.64
C LEU A 142 0.77 22.33 -8.68
N ASN A 143 0.23 21.71 -9.73
CA ASN A 143 0.21 20.26 -9.98
C ASN A 143 -0.59 19.41 -8.96
N ARG A 144 -1.28 20.02 -8.00
CA ARG A 144 -2.06 19.30 -6.99
C ARG A 144 -3.02 18.27 -7.59
N GLU A 145 -3.83 18.70 -8.54
CA GLU A 145 -4.86 17.83 -9.15
C GLU A 145 -4.25 16.64 -9.89
N LEU A 146 -3.13 16.84 -10.59
CA LEU A 146 -2.42 15.77 -11.28
C LEU A 146 -1.85 14.73 -10.31
N ILE A 147 -1.26 15.19 -9.21
CA ILE A 147 -0.73 14.30 -8.16
C ILE A 147 -1.86 13.49 -7.52
N LEU A 148 -2.98 14.14 -7.19
CA LEU A 148 -4.13 13.47 -6.58
C LEU A 148 -4.77 12.46 -7.54
N LEU A 149 -4.85 12.78 -8.84
CA LEU A 149 -5.34 11.85 -9.86
C LEU A 149 -4.46 10.59 -9.92
N THR A 150 -3.14 10.77 -9.89
CA THR A 150 -2.19 9.65 -9.88
C THR A 150 -2.39 8.77 -8.65
N HIS A 151 -2.51 9.37 -7.47
CA HIS A 151 -2.77 8.62 -6.24
C HIS A 151 -4.11 7.90 -6.25
N LYS A 152 -5.16 8.52 -6.77
CA LYS A 152 -6.49 7.89 -6.89
C LYS A 152 -6.46 6.61 -7.71
N ILE A 153 -5.62 6.56 -8.73
CA ILE A 153 -5.49 5.38 -9.60
C ILE A 153 -4.60 4.30 -8.95
N GLN A 154 -3.56 4.70 -8.24
CA GLN A 154 -2.49 3.81 -7.81
C GLN A 154 -2.58 3.36 -6.36
N LEU A 155 -3.29 4.10 -5.48
CA LEU A 155 -3.24 3.91 -4.05
C LEU A 155 -4.63 3.85 -3.43
N GLY A 156 -4.86 2.81 -2.66
CA GLY A 156 -6.00 2.67 -1.78
C GLY A 156 -5.57 2.15 -0.40
N TYR A 157 -6.52 2.16 0.53
CA TYR A 157 -6.35 1.60 1.86
C TYR A 157 -7.53 0.73 2.24
N ARG A 158 -7.27 -0.29 3.03
CA ARG A 158 -8.27 -1.08 3.72
C ARG A 158 -7.94 -1.17 5.20
N VAL A 159 -8.95 -1.40 6.01
CA VAL A 159 -8.83 -1.43 7.47
C VAL A 159 -9.50 -2.69 8.02
N ARG A 160 -8.99 -3.20 9.13
CA ARG A 160 -9.66 -4.22 9.95
C ARG A 160 -9.53 -3.88 11.44
N ALA A 161 -10.45 -4.33 12.22
CA ALA A 161 -10.41 -4.21 13.68
C ALA A 161 -9.52 -5.30 14.29
N VAL A 162 -8.83 -4.96 15.37
CA VAL A 162 -8.08 -5.87 16.23
C VAL A 162 -8.79 -5.93 17.57
N LEU A 163 -9.34 -7.08 17.91
CA LEU A 163 -10.07 -7.33 19.14
C LEU A 163 -9.13 -7.79 20.25
N ASP A 164 -8.21 -8.69 19.89
CA ASP A 164 -7.09 -9.13 20.72
C ASP A 164 -5.92 -9.61 19.84
N ASP A 165 -4.88 -10.18 20.42
CA ASP A 165 -3.63 -10.55 19.70
C ASP A 165 -3.85 -11.58 18.58
N ASN A 166 -4.90 -12.40 18.69
CA ASN A 166 -5.21 -13.48 17.73
C ASN A 166 -6.56 -13.31 17.04
N HIS A 167 -7.32 -12.27 17.39
CA HIS A 167 -8.68 -12.09 16.94
C HIS A 167 -8.86 -10.76 16.23
N VAL A 168 -9.12 -10.84 14.94
CA VAL A 168 -9.27 -9.68 14.05
C VAL A 168 -10.52 -9.83 13.19
N SER A 169 -11.12 -8.70 12.80
CA SER A 169 -12.21 -8.68 11.84
C SER A 169 -11.74 -9.00 10.42
N GLN A 170 -12.69 -9.22 9.52
CA GLN A 170 -12.39 -9.19 8.09
C GLN A 170 -11.91 -7.78 7.66
N TRP A 171 -11.19 -7.75 6.55
CA TRP A 171 -10.79 -6.49 5.92
C TRP A 171 -12.00 -5.78 5.31
N SER A 172 -12.03 -4.47 5.47
CA SER A 172 -12.97 -3.61 4.75
C SER A 172 -12.75 -3.68 3.23
N GLU A 173 -13.72 -3.13 2.49
CA GLU A 173 -13.49 -2.74 1.10
C GLU A 173 -12.31 -1.76 0.99
N VAL A 174 -11.67 -1.76 -0.17
CA VAL A 174 -10.56 -0.84 -0.46
C VAL A 174 -11.11 0.54 -0.81
N MET A 175 -10.67 1.56 -0.09
CA MET A 175 -10.98 2.95 -0.40
C MET A 175 -9.82 3.63 -1.11
N ALA A 176 -10.05 4.15 -2.30
CA ALA A 176 -9.09 4.96 -3.05
C ALA A 176 -9.02 6.40 -2.53
N VAL A 177 -7.90 7.08 -2.74
CA VAL A 177 -7.72 8.50 -2.38
C VAL A 177 -8.81 9.35 -3.04
N GLY A 178 -9.51 10.17 -2.25
CA GLY A 178 -10.55 11.07 -2.74
C GLY A 178 -11.79 10.38 -3.30
N ALA A 179 -11.98 9.08 -3.04
CA ALA A 179 -13.24 8.41 -3.33
C ALA A 179 -14.30 8.91 -2.34
N THR A 180 -15.39 9.44 -2.87
CA THR A 180 -16.61 9.66 -2.10
C THR A 180 -17.44 8.39 -2.19
N ASN A 181 -17.79 7.78 -1.04
CA ASN A 181 -18.82 6.75 -1.06
C ASN A 181 -20.13 7.43 -1.47
N VAL A 182 -20.56 7.19 -2.70
CA VAL A 182 -21.94 7.46 -3.11
C VAL A 182 -22.76 6.31 -2.49
N THR A 183 -23.38 6.61 -1.35
CA THR A 183 -24.41 5.74 -0.73
C THR A 183 -25.71 5.89 -1.50
#